data_a848b1ea03b232b5b3b2fe03fde177a7
#
_entry.id   a848b1ea03b232b5b3b2fe03fde177a7
#
_cell.length_a   1.000
_cell.length_b   1.000
_cell.length_c   1.000
_cell.angle_alpha   90.00
_cell.angle_beta   90.00
_cell.angle_gamma   90.00
#
_symmetry.space_group_name_H-M   'P 1'
#
loop_
_entity.id
_entity.type
_entity.pdbx_description
1 polymer ?
#
loop_
_entity_poly.entity_id
_entity_poly.type
_entity_poly.pdbx_seq_one_letter_code
_entity_poly.pdbx_strand_id
1 'polypeptide(L)'
;MRSKSPTTEGRAAGLPEAVLVGTILRPHGIKGEVTVALWSDYDRRFAPGVDLAATLPAERAAGGRRRERLLRVERSSPYKGGLRVAFAGVVDREAAEALRGLELWVPIDQVPEPPAGSYYVFELIGCRCVDERDGEIGTVVDLQEDGGGTLLEVEKDGMRSVLPFVEAFLVGVDRDARRIDLRLPEGLLTTCAYKS
;
A
#
# COMPACT_ATOMS: atom_id res chain seq x y z
N MET A 1 -25.03 23.24 5.99
CA MET A 1 -24.72 22.05 6.81
C MET A 1 -23.24 21.75 6.62
N ARG A 2 -22.41 21.97 7.64
CA ARG A 2 -20.97 21.73 7.57
C ARG A 2 -20.75 20.22 7.73
N SER A 3 -20.21 19.58 6.69
CA SER A 3 -19.72 18.20 6.75
C SER A 3 -18.54 18.17 7.73
N LYS A 4 -18.69 17.46 8.84
CA LYS A 4 -17.60 17.13 9.76
C LYS A 4 -16.68 16.14 9.06
N SER A 5 -15.43 16.54 8.85
CA SER A 5 -14.34 15.60 8.57
C SER A 5 -14.27 14.56 9.69
N PRO A 6 -14.12 13.27 9.41
CA PRO A 6 -13.91 12.27 10.46
C PRO A 6 -12.60 12.58 11.17
N THR A 7 -12.69 12.71 12.46
CA THR A 7 -11.60 12.95 13.41
C THR A 7 -10.61 11.80 13.33
N THR A 8 -9.32 12.12 13.30
CA THR A 8 -8.15 11.21 13.28
C THR A 8 -7.99 10.39 14.58
N GLU A 9 -9.02 10.31 15.41
CA GLU A 9 -9.01 9.56 16.67
C GLU A 9 -9.44 8.11 16.44
N GLY A 10 -8.46 7.20 16.42
CA GLY A 10 -8.68 5.75 16.34
C GLY A 10 -7.73 4.99 15.42
N ARG A 11 -6.69 5.64 14.92
CA ARG A 11 -5.73 4.99 14.02
C ARG A 11 -4.74 4.13 14.79
N ALA A 12 -4.67 2.83 14.48
CA ALA A 12 -3.69 1.92 15.08
C ALA A 12 -2.26 2.46 14.88
N ALA A 13 -1.48 2.50 15.95
CA ALA A 13 -0.08 2.95 15.90
C ALA A 13 0.70 2.03 14.95
N GLY A 14 1.33 2.61 13.92
CA GLY A 14 2.22 1.89 12.99
C GLY A 14 1.69 1.67 11.57
N LEU A 15 0.45 2.06 11.24
CA LEU A 15 0.01 2.10 9.84
C LEU A 15 0.62 3.32 9.11
N PRO A 16 0.93 3.21 7.80
CA PRO A 16 1.42 4.35 7.03
C PRO A 16 0.34 5.44 6.96
N GLU A 17 0.74 6.71 6.97
CA GLU A 17 -0.19 7.83 6.82
C GLU A 17 -0.79 7.92 5.41
N ALA A 18 -0.08 7.40 4.42
CA ALA A 18 -0.49 7.39 3.02
C ALA A 18 0.03 6.15 2.29
N VAL A 19 -0.67 5.77 1.23
CA VAL A 19 -0.36 4.62 0.38
C VAL A 19 0.14 5.10 -0.97
N LEU A 20 1.25 4.52 -1.44
CA LEU A 20 1.78 4.74 -2.78
C LEU A 20 0.85 4.10 -3.80
N VAL A 21 0.35 4.90 -4.74
CA VAL A 21 -0.59 4.43 -5.77
C VAL A 21 0.00 4.45 -7.18
N GLY A 22 1.08 5.20 -7.39
CA GLY A 22 1.75 5.24 -8.69
C GLY A 22 2.98 6.13 -8.71
N THR A 23 3.71 6.08 -9.83
CA THR A 23 4.87 6.95 -10.10
C THR A 23 4.72 7.58 -11.48
N ILE A 24 4.97 8.88 -11.57
CA ILE A 24 4.97 9.62 -12.84
C ILE A 24 6.25 9.29 -13.61
N LEU A 25 6.12 8.65 -14.77
CA LEU A 25 7.26 8.18 -15.55
C LEU A 25 7.81 9.27 -16.48
N ARG A 26 6.94 9.86 -17.30
CA ARG A 26 7.34 10.83 -18.34
C ARG A 26 6.14 11.58 -18.91
N PRO A 27 6.35 12.76 -19.53
CA PRO A 27 5.33 13.44 -20.31
C PRO A 27 4.82 12.59 -21.48
N HIS A 28 3.55 12.79 -21.81
CA HIS A 28 2.91 12.22 -22.98
C HIS A 28 2.34 13.32 -23.87
N GLY A 29 2.80 13.37 -25.13
CA GLY A 29 2.37 14.42 -26.06
C GLY A 29 2.84 15.83 -25.66
N ILE A 30 2.05 16.83 -26.04
CA ILE A 30 2.37 18.26 -25.85
C ILE A 30 1.38 19.00 -24.93
N LYS A 31 0.29 18.31 -24.51
CA LYS A 31 -0.83 18.92 -23.77
C LYS A 31 -0.74 18.71 -22.25
N GLY A 32 0.45 18.50 -21.69
CA GLY A 32 0.65 18.34 -20.25
C GLY A 32 0.25 16.97 -19.67
N GLU A 33 -0.14 16.01 -20.51
CA GLU A 33 -0.41 14.64 -20.02
C GLU A 33 0.89 13.94 -19.61
N VAL A 34 0.77 13.02 -18.65
CA VAL A 34 1.89 12.17 -18.19
C VAL A 34 1.51 10.69 -18.26
N THR A 35 2.51 9.83 -18.34
CA THR A 35 2.34 8.40 -18.12
C THR A 35 2.68 8.05 -16.69
N VAL A 36 1.84 7.21 -16.06
CA VAL A 36 1.96 6.78 -14.66
C VAL A 36 2.07 5.27 -14.61
N ALA A 37 3.09 4.76 -13.91
CA ALA A 37 3.16 3.37 -13.49
C ALA A 37 2.25 3.19 -12.27
N LEU A 38 1.41 2.16 -12.27
CA LEU A 38 0.54 1.83 -11.15
C LEU A 38 1.25 0.92 -10.16
N TRP A 39 1.03 1.20 -8.88
CA TRP A 39 1.46 0.35 -7.75
C TRP A 39 0.26 -0.25 -7.01
N SER A 40 -0.94 -0.12 -7.60
CA SER A 40 -2.20 -0.59 -7.02
C SER A 40 -3.14 -0.97 -8.15
N ASP A 41 -3.83 -2.09 -8.01
CA ASP A 41 -4.85 -2.58 -8.96
C ASP A 41 -6.13 -1.73 -8.96
N TYR A 42 -6.22 -0.75 -8.05
CA TYR A 42 -7.41 0.08 -7.91
C TYR A 42 -7.29 1.38 -8.72
N ASP A 43 -7.63 1.32 -10.00
CA ASP A 43 -7.56 2.42 -10.97
C ASP A 43 -8.48 3.62 -10.65
N ARG A 44 -9.57 3.40 -9.88
CA ARG A 44 -10.47 4.48 -9.44
C ARG A 44 -9.78 5.58 -8.63
N ARG A 45 -8.58 5.34 -8.10
CA ARG A 45 -7.75 6.36 -7.44
C ARG A 45 -7.28 7.46 -8.39
N PHE A 46 -7.36 7.21 -9.69
CA PHE A 46 -7.07 8.17 -10.75
C PHE A 46 -8.34 8.68 -11.43
N ALA A 47 -9.51 8.59 -10.79
CA ALA A 47 -10.74 9.13 -11.31
C ALA A 47 -10.69 10.68 -11.34
N PRO A 48 -11.37 11.32 -12.31
CA PRO A 48 -11.46 12.77 -12.36
C PRO A 48 -11.97 13.37 -11.04
N GLY A 49 -11.30 14.44 -10.59
CA GLY A 49 -11.60 15.13 -9.33
C GLY A 49 -10.87 14.61 -8.10
N VAL A 50 -10.15 13.49 -8.18
CA VAL A 50 -9.34 12.98 -7.07
C VAL A 50 -8.08 13.82 -6.93
N ASP A 51 -7.74 14.17 -5.68
CA ASP A 51 -6.49 14.85 -5.32
C ASP A 51 -5.47 13.82 -4.85
N LEU A 52 -4.28 13.81 -5.47
CA LEU A 52 -3.15 12.95 -5.13
C LEU A 52 -2.04 13.80 -4.54
N ALA A 53 -1.45 13.35 -3.43
CA ALA A 53 -0.21 13.94 -2.93
C ALA A 53 0.97 13.43 -3.78
N ALA A 54 1.79 14.36 -4.27
CA ALA A 54 2.95 14.06 -5.12
C ALA A 54 4.24 14.51 -4.44
N THR A 55 5.23 13.61 -4.35
CA THR A 55 6.51 13.87 -3.69
C THR A 55 7.65 13.16 -4.41
N LEU A 56 8.89 13.65 -4.26
CA LEU A 56 10.07 12.93 -4.72
C LEU A 56 10.44 11.81 -3.71
N PRO A 57 10.89 10.63 -4.18
CA PRO A 57 11.33 9.54 -3.31
C PRO A 57 12.39 9.96 -2.28
N ALA A 58 13.35 10.80 -2.68
CA ALA A 58 14.41 11.31 -1.81
C ALA A 58 13.90 12.23 -0.68
N GLU A 59 12.85 13.01 -0.92
CA GLU A 59 12.24 13.90 0.10
C GLU A 59 11.51 13.09 1.17
N ARG A 60 10.98 11.93 0.81
CA ARG A 60 10.32 11.03 1.74
C ARG A 60 11.31 10.29 2.65
N ALA A 61 12.43 9.83 2.11
CA ALA A 61 13.46 9.13 2.87
C ALA A 61 14.13 10.02 3.95
N ALA A 62 14.17 11.33 3.73
CA ALA A 62 14.86 12.29 4.61
C ALA A 62 14.08 12.65 5.89
N GLY A 63 12.84 12.18 6.08
CA GLY A 63 12.02 12.49 7.28
C GLY A 63 11.69 13.97 7.48
N GLY A 64 12.04 14.82 6.51
CA GLY A 64 11.84 16.27 6.55
C GLY A 64 10.40 16.69 6.23
N ARG A 65 10.09 17.99 6.43
CA ARG A 65 8.83 18.58 5.97
C ARG A 65 8.68 18.33 4.47
N ARG A 66 7.75 17.47 4.11
CA ARG A 66 7.43 17.09 2.72
C ARG A 66 7.03 18.34 1.95
N ARG A 67 7.67 18.59 0.82
CA ARG A 67 7.13 19.47 -0.21
C ARG A 67 6.10 18.66 -1.00
N GLU A 68 4.96 18.38 -0.38
CA GLU A 68 3.86 17.72 -1.06
C GLU A 68 3.20 18.70 -2.02
N ARG A 69 3.08 18.28 -3.27
CA ARG A 69 2.21 18.95 -4.25
C ARG A 69 0.91 18.18 -4.31
N LEU A 70 -0.22 18.86 -4.22
CA LEU A 70 -1.52 18.27 -4.52
C LEU A 70 -1.73 18.35 -6.03
N LEU A 71 -1.92 17.21 -6.67
CA LEU A 71 -2.23 17.09 -8.09
C LEU A 71 -3.65 16.57 -8.24
N ARG A 72 -4.55 17.41 -8.75
CA ARG A 72 -5.93 17.02 -9.04
C ARG A 72 -6.01 16.35 -10.40
N VAL A 73 -6.57 15.16 -10.44
CA VAL A 73 -6.80 14.41 -11.67
C VAL A 73 -7.95 15.09 -12.45
N GLU A 74 -7.70 15.49 -13.70
CA GLU A 74 -8.75 15.95 -14.62
C GLU A 74 -9.26 14.80 -15.50
N ARG A 75 -8.36 13.94 -15.94
CA ARG A 75 -8.66 12.81 -16.82
C ARG A 75 -7.61 11.72 -16.66
N SER A 76 -8.04 10.48 -16.72
CA SER A 76 -7.17 9.32 -16.81
C SER A 76 -7.67 8.33 -17.87
N SER A 77 -6.77 7.55 -18.44
CA SER A 77 -7.09 6.47 -19.36
C SER A 77 -6.00 5.40 -19.36
N PRO A 78 -6.36 4.12 -19.57
CA PRO A 78 -5.36 3.05 -19.65
C PRO A 78 -4.33 3.31 -20.76
N TYR A 79 -3.07 3.04 -20.48
CA TYR A 79 -1.97 3.20 -21.43
C TYR A 79 -0.78 2.30 -21.11
N LYS A 80 -0.48 1.31 -21.96
CA LYS A 80 0.72 0.44 -21.90
C LYS A 80 1.00 -0.16 -20.52
N GLY A 81 0.00 -0.78 -19.89
CA GLY A 81 0.14 -1.41 -18.56
C GLY A 81 0.14 -0.44 -17.39
N GLY A 82 -0.14 0.85 -17.63
CA GLY A 82 -0.34 1.89 -16.62
C GLY A 82 -1.45 2.83 -17.04
N LEU A 83 -1.32 4.11 -16.65
CA LEU A 83 -2.28 5.15 -17.01
C LEU A 83 -1.60 6.30 -17.76
N ARG A 84 -2.39 6.96 -18.62
CA ARG A 84 -2.15 8.31 -19.09
C ARG A 84 -3.06 9.23 -18.30
N VAL A 85 -2.47 10.24 -17.63
CA VAL A 85 -3.18 11.11 -16.72
C VAL A 85 -2.93 12.58 -17.10
N ALA A 86 -4.01 13.37 -17.06
CA ALA A 86 -3.95 14.83 -17.11
C ALA A 86 -4.23 15.37 -15.70
N PHE A 87 -3.39 16.27 -15.22
CA PHE A 87 -3.56 16.94 -13.93
C PHE A 87 -3.94 18.42 -14.14
N ALA A 88 -4.79 18.94 -13.26
CA ALA A 88 -5.19 20.33 -13.28
C ALA A 88 -3.98 21.27 -13.21
N GLY A 89 -3.97 22.28 -14.08
CA GLY A 89 -2.87 23.25 -14.15
C GLY A 89 -1.60 22.76 -14.85
N VAL A 90 -1.57 21.53 -15.36
CA VAL A 90 -0.44 20.99 -16.15
C VAL A 90 -0.83 21.04 -17.63
N VAL A 91 -0.50 22.14 -18.31
CA VAL A 91 -1.07 22.46 -19.61
C VAL A 91 -0.14 22.21 -20.80
N ASP A 92 1.16 22.00 -20.53
CA ASP A 92 2.18 21.81 -21.55
C ASP A 92 3.21 20.74 -21.15
N ARG A 93 4.12 20.46 -22.09
CA ARG A 93 5.14 19.43 -21.92
C ARG A 93 6.17 19.80 -20.84
N GLU A 94 6.50 21.07 -20.68
CA GLU A 94 7.49 21.52 -19.71
C GLU A 94 6.97 21.35 -18.29
N ALA A 95 5.71 21.75 -18.04
CA ALA A 95 5.03 21.51 -16.78
C ALA A 95 4.92 20.01 -16.46
N ALA A 96 4.63 19.17 -17.46
CA ALA A 96 4.59 17.72 -17.30
C ALA A 96 5.97 17.10 -17.01
N GLU A 97 7.06 17.62 -17.62
CA GLU A 97 8.44 17.16 -17.34
C GLU A 97 8.84 17.46 -15.89
N ALA A 98 8.41 18.60 -15.34
CA ALA A 98 8.66 18.96 -13.94
C ALA A 98 8.00 18.00 -12.92
N LEU A 99 7.07 17.15 -13.35
CA LEU A 99 6.43 16.14 -12.51
C LEU A 99 7.11 14.76 -12.62
N ARG A 100 8.08 14.60 -13.50
CA ARG A 100 8.73 13.32 -13.74
C ARG A 100 9.40 12.77 -12.47
N GLY A 101 9.17 11.49 -12.19
CA GLY A 101 9.74 10.80 -11.04
C GLY A 101 9.02 11.06 -9.72
N LEU A 102 7.97 11.89 -9.71
CA LEU A 102 7.14 12.04 -8.50
C LEU A 102 6.37 10.77 -8.23
N GLU A 103 6.36 10.38 -6.97
CA GLU A 103 5.50 9.36 -6.40
C GLU A 103 4.15 9.96 -6.04
N LEU A 104 3.08 9.24 -6.36
CA LEU A 104 1.70 9.63 -6.12
C LEU A 104 1.13 8.84 -4.95
N TRP A 105 0.58 9.54 -3.98
CA TRP A 105 0.14 8.99 -2.70
C TRP A 105 -1.29 9.40 -2.41
N VAL A 106 -2.04 8.51 -1.76
CA VAL A 106 -3.35 8.81 -1.18
C VAL A 106 -3.32 8.60 0.33
N PRO A 107 -3.98 9.46 1.12
CA PRO A 107 -4.17 9.22 2.54
C PRO A 107 -4.85 7.86 2.78
N ILE A 108 -4.44 7.16 3.84
CA ILE A 108 -4.97 5.81 4.09
C ILE A 108 -6.48 5.80 4.39
N ASP A 109 -7.00 6.87 4.96
CA ASP A 109 -8.43 7.05 5.23
C ASP A 109 -9.29 7.21 3.95
N GLN A 110 -8.64 7.47 2.80
CA GLN A 110 -9.24 7.49 1.47
C GLN A 110 -9.08 6.17 0.71
N VAL A 111 -8.40 5.21 1.31
CA VAL A 111 -8.28 3.86 0.73
C VAL A 111 -9.57 3.10 1.06
N PRO A 112 -10.34 2.63 0.05
CA PRO A 112 -11.53 1.84 0.31
C PRO A 112 -11.19 0.61 1.14
N GLU A 113 -12.15 0.15 1.94
CA GLU A 113 -11.99 -1.15 2.58
C GLU A 113 -11.87 -2.26 1.52
N PRO A 114 -10.94 -3.18 1.69
CA PRO A 114 -10.82 -4.31 0.78
C PRO A 114 -12.07 -5.20 0.89
N PRO A 115 -12.38 -5.99 -0.15
CA PRO A 115 -13.45 -7.00 -0.06
C PRO A 115 -13.29 -7.89 1.16
N ALA A 116 -14.41 -8.42 1.67
CA ALA A 116 -14.39 -9.34 2.81
C ALA A 116 -13.42 -10.51 2.55
N GLY A 117 -12.55 -10.79 3.51
CA GLY A 117 -11.50 -11.82 3.39
C GLY A 117 -10.25 -11.38 2.62
N SER A 118 -10.19 -10.14 2.13
CA SER A 118 -9.00 -9.56 1.50
C SER A 118 -8.36 -8.53 2.42
N TYR A 119 -7.06 -8.37 2.30
CA TYR A 119 -6.27 -7.44 3.12
C TYR A 119 -5.23 -6.74 2.26
N TYR A 120 -4.96 -5.48 2.55
CA TYR A 120 -3.84 -4.79 1.93
C TYR A 120 -2.52 -5.22 2.57
N VAL A 121 -1.45 -5.30 1.78
CA VAL A 121 -0.10 -5.66 2.26
C VAL A 121 0.33 -4.82 3.45
N PHE A 122 0.09 -3.51 3.40
CA PHE A 122 0.46 -2.58 4.48
C PHE A 122 -0.34 -2.79 5.79
N GLU A 123 -1.52 -3.43 5.73
CA GLU A 123 -2.30 -3.80 6.91
C GLU A 123 -1.69 -4.98 7.66
N LEU A 124 -1.05 -5.90 6.92
CA LEU A 124 -0.50 -7.13 7.45
C LEU A 124 0.96 -6.97 7.94
N ILE A 125 1.79 -6.19 7.22
CA ILE A 125 3.18 -5.93 7.64
C ILE A 125 3.20 -5.28 9.02
N GLY A 126 4.02 -5.86 9.94
CA GLY A 126 4.15 -5.44 11.33
C GLY A 126 3.03 -5.94 12.24
N CYS A 127 2.09 -6.76 11.77
CA CYS A 127 1.15 -7.47 12.63
C CYS A 127 1.84 -8.63 13.37
N ARG A 128 1.46 -8.82 14.64
CA ARG A 128 1.88 -9.99 15.41
C ARG A 128 1.06 -11.20 14.99
N CYS A 129 1.72 -12.29 14.68
CA CYS A 129 1.08 -13.56 14.39
C CYS A 129 0.98 -14.40 15.66
N VAL A 130 -0.21 -14.92 15.94
CA VAL A 130 -0.49 -15.77 17.09
C VAL A 130 -1.15 -17.04 16.60
N ASP A 131 -0.51 -18.17 16.83
CA ASP A 131 -1.09 -19.48 16.57
C ASP A 131 -1.85 -20.00 17.80
N GLU A 132 -2.96 -20.72 17.61
CA GLU A 132 -3.78 -21.21 18.70
C GLU A 132 -3.04 -22.18 19.65
N ARG A 133 -2.02 -22.89 19.17
CA ARG A 133 -1.26 -23.88 19.94
C ARG A 133 0.08 -23.37 20.40
N ASP A 134 0.80 -22.71 19.50
CA ASP A 134 2.18 -22.29 19.76
C ASP A 134 2.28 -20.86 20.33
N GLY A 135 1.13 -20.17 20.46
CA GLY A 135 1.08 -18.82 20.96
C GLY A 135 1.66 -17.82 19.95
N GLU A 136 2.37 -16.79 20.43
CA GLU A 136 3.00 -15.79 19.56
C GLU A 136 4.16 -16.41 18.77
N ILE A 137 4.03 -16.40 17.44
CA ILE A 137 4.99 -17.00 16.50
C ILE A 137 5.86 -15.95 15.78
N GLY A 138 5.62 -14.69 15.98
CA GLY A 138 6.44 -13.58 15.49
C GLY A 138 5.65 -12.43 14.88
N THR A 139 6.36 -11.58 14.13
CA THR A 139 5.81 -10.38 13.48
C THR A 139 6.00 -10.50 11.97
N VAL A 140 4.98 -10.13 11.18
CA VAL A 140 5.07 -10.10 9.72
C VAL A 140 6.06 -9.02 9.29
N VAL A 141 7.11 -9.43 8.58
CA VAL A 141 8.15 -8.53 8.06
C VAL A 141 8.05 -8.32 6.56
N ASP A 142 7.51 -9.30 5.82
CA ASP A 142 7.31 -9.20 4.37
C ASP A 142 6.15 -10.11 3.91
N LEU A 143 5.68 -9.87 2.69
CA LEU A 143 4.73 -10.74 1.98
C LEU A 143 5.30 -11.10 0.62
N GLN A 144 5.14 -12.37 0.23
CA GLN A 144 5.56 -12.89 -1.05
C GLN A 144 4.37 -13.52 -1.77
N GLU A 145 4.39 -13.51 -3.10
CA GLU A 145 3.46 -14.26 -3.95
C GLU A 145 4.24 -15.30 -4.75
N ASP A 146 3.85 -16.56 -4.63
CA ASP A 146 4.56 -17.69 -5.29
C ASP A 146 3.75 -18.32 -6.45
N GLY A 147 2.66 -17.68 -6.87
CA GLY A 147 1.73 -18.23 -7.88
C GLY A 147 0.72 -19.24 -7.32
N GLY A 148 0.87 -19.68 -6.08
CA GLY A 148 -0.08 -20.50 -5.33
C GLY A 148 -0.89 -19.68 -4.31
N GLY A 149 -0.48 -18.43 -4.06
CA GLY A 149 -1.12 -17.54 -3.10
C GLY A 149 -0.14 -16.61 -2.38
N THR A 150 -0.65 -15.91 -1.40
CA THR A 150 0.15 -15.02 -0.55
C THR A 150 0.84 -15.81 0.57
N LEU A 151 2.11 -15.53 0.78
CA LEU A 151 2.92 -16.06 1.88
C LEU A 151 3.28 -14.92 2.82
N LEU A 152 3.13 -15.13 4.13
CA LEU A 152 3.62 -14.23 5.17
C LEU A 152 5.05 -14.63 5.56
N GLU A 153 5.99 -13.70 5.49
CA GLU A 153 7.29 -13.85 6.12
C GLU A 153 7.21 -13.29 7.54
N VAL A 154 7.34 -14.17 8.53
CA VAL A 154 7.20 -13.84 9.95
C VAL A 154 8.55 -13.98 10.63
N GLU A 155 8.96 -12.98 11.40
CA GLU A 155 10.23 -12.98 12.13
C GLU A 155 10.00 -13.03 13.64
N LYS A 156 10.76 -13.89 14.32
CA LYS A 156 10.85 -13.98 15.77
C LYS A 156 12.27 -14.36 16.20
N ASP A 157 12.87 -13.59 17.09
CA ASP A 157 14.20 -13.86 17.68
C ASP A 157 15.31 -14.11 16.65
N GLY A 158 15.27 -13.42 15.48
CA GLY A 158 16.24 -13.56 14.40
C GLY A 158 16.04 -14.81 13.53
N MET A 159 14.93 -15.50 13.72
CA MET A 159 14.48 -16.60 12.87
C MET A 159 13.30 -16.14 12.02
N ARG A 160 13.29 -16.55 10.75
CA ARG A 160 12.18 -16.26 9.82
C ARG A 160 11.46 -17.53 9.45
N SER A 161 10.16 -17.42 9.32
CA SER A 161 9.28 -18.48 8.85
C SER A 161 8.39 -17.96 7.73
N VAL A 162 8.22 -18.73 6.66
CA VAL A 162 7.34 -18.40 5.55
C VAL A 162 6.06 -19.24 5.68
N LEU A 163 4.94 -18.58 5.90
CA LEU A 163 3.67 -19.21 6.20
C LEU A 163 2.63 -18.89 5.13
N PRO A 164 1.86 -19.86 4.60
CA PRO A 164 0.77 -19.59 3.68
C PRO A 164 -0.32 -18.75 4.34
N PHE A 165 -0.68 -17.62 3.72
CA PHE A 165 -1.80 -16.78 4.14
C PHE A 165 -3.05 -17.23 3.40
N VAL A 166 -3.64 -18.31 3.88
CA VAL A 166 -4.82 -18.94 3.30
C VAL A 166 -5.97 -18.99 4.29
N GLU A 167 -7.19 -18.92 3.79
CA GLU A 167 -8.41 -18.93 4.63
C GLU A 167 -8.46 -20.14 5.57
N ALA A 168 -7.93 -21.30 5.14
CA ALA A 168 -7.90 -22.52 5.96
C ALA A 168 -7.07 -22.39 7.24
N PHE A 169 -6.10 -21.47 7.29
CA PHE A 169 -5.23 -21.24 8.45
C PHE A 169 -5.56 -19.94 9.18
N LEU A 170 -6.37 -19.06 8.57
CA LEU A 170 -6.72 -17.77 9.12
C LEU A 170 -7.93 -17.89 10.05
N VAL A 171 -7.74 -17.55 11.32
CA VAL A 171 -8.84 -17.43 12.31
C VAL A 171 -9.41 -16.01 12.26
N GLY A 172 -8.54 -14.99 12.18
CA GLY A 172 -8.93 -13.60 12.09
C GLY A 172 -7.76 -12.63 11.96
N VAL A 173 -8.08 -11.42 11.54
CA VAL A 173 -7.14 -10.28 11.52
C VAL A 173 -7.78 -9.13 12.29
N ASP A 174 -7.16 -8.76 13.40
CA ASP A 174 -7.49 -7.56 14.16
C ASP A 174 -6.54 -6.43 13.73
N ARG A 175 -7.08 -5.49 12.93
CA ARG A 175 -6.33 -4.36 12.38
C ARG A 175 -5.94 -3.36 13.44
N ASP A 176 -6.80 -3.15 14.44
CA ASP A 176 -6.57 -2.18 15.52
C ASP A 176 -5.52 -2.69 16.50
N ALA A 177 -5.59 -3.97 16.88
CA ALA A 177 -4.60 -4.63 17.72
C ALA A 177 -3.33 -5.03 16.95
N ARG A 178 -3.32 -4.90 15.60
CA ARG A 178 -2.25 -5.37 14.69
C ARG A 178 -1.89 -6.82 14.97
N ARG A 179 -2.90 -7.67 14.92
CA ARG A 179 -2.79 -9.07 15.27
C ARG A 179 -3.43 -9.95 14.19
N ILE A 180 -2.75 -11.03 13.87
CA ILE A 180 -3.24 -12.09 12.99
C ILE A 180 -3.33 -13.36 13.81
N ASP A 181 -4.54 -13.89 13.97
CA ASP A 181 -4.80 -15.15 14.63
C ASP A 181 -4.81 -16.27 13.61
N LEU A 182 -4.00 -17.30 13.86
CA LEU A 182 -3.76 -18.43 12.96
C LEU A 182 -4.07 -19.75 13.66
N ARG A 183 -4.45 -20.74 12.85
CA ARG A 183 -4.53 -22.16 13.22
C ARG A 183 -3.70 -22.95 12.23
N LEU A 184 -2.44 -23.13 12.57
CA LEU A 184 -1.48 -23.81 11.68
C LEU A 184 -1.50 -25.33 11.87
N PRO A 185 -1.25 -26.12 10.81
CA PRO A 185 -1.01 -27.55 10.93
C PRO A 185 0.22 -27.84 11.80
N GLU A 186 0.18 -28.98 12.52
CA GLU A 186 1.29 -29.40 13.36
C GLU A 186 2.59 -29.58 12.55
N GLY A 187 3.69 -29.02 13.07
CA GLY A 187 5.00 -29.08 12.43
C GLY A 187 5.27 -28.07 11.32
N LEU A 188 4.27 -27.27 10.89
CA LEU A 188 4.46 -26.31 9.81
C LEU A 188 5.52 -25.25 10.16
N LEU A 189 5.48 -24.70 11.36
CA LEU A 189 6.46 -23.70 11.82
C LEU A 189 7.91 -24.24 11.79
N THR A 190 8.11 -25.47 12.22
CA THR A 190 9.45 -26.11 12.24
C THR A 190 9.98 -26.38 10.83
N THR A 191 9.08 -26.68 9.88
CA THR A 191 9.46 -26.99 8.49
C THR A 191 9.77 -25.73 7.69
N CYS A 192 9.13 -24.60 8.02
CA CYS A 192 9.22 -23.33 7.29
C CYS A 192 10.21 -22.33 7.89
N ALA A 193 10.89 -22.68 9.00
CA ALA A 193 11.85 -21.80 9.68
C ALA A 193 13.24 -21.85 9.04
N TYR A 194 13.83 -20.66 8.81
CA TYR A 194 15.21 -20.50 8.35
C TYR A 194 15.89 -19.33 9.07
N LYS A 195 17.23 -19.35 9.14
CA LYS A 195 18.00 -18.22 9.67
C LYS A 195 18.05 -17.10 8.65
N SER A 196 17.73 -15.90 9.09
CA SER A 196 17.91 -14.66 8.32
C SER A 196 19.37 -14.35 8.07
#